data_6e6b5f1ccc08c3d5f59cdee84ce3821f
#
_entry.id   6e6b5f1ccc08c3d5f59cdee84ce3821f
#
_cell.length_a   1.000
_cell.length_b   1.000
_cell.length_c   1.000
_cell.angle_alpha   90.00
_cell.angle_beta   90.00
_cell.angle_gamma   90.00
#
_symmetry.space_group_name_H-M   'P 1'
#
loop_
_entity.id
_entity.type
_entity.pdbx_description
1 polymer ?
#
loop_
_entity_poly.entity_id
_entity_poly.type
_entity_poly.pdbx_seq_one_letter_code
_entity_poly.pdbx_strand_id
1 'polypeptide(L)'
;MSAGSVVNRRNKILQQLSAKGSVRVTDLVEVLNVSDETIRKDLQAMEERGILRREHGGATLTSYNEEEDVGRRSTENTEVKSRIAKEALKYIPAGEPLVIAFDAGSTSYCLAQFLAQRSGQTIITSSIPVAELFNGDKNDVYLLGGKLRQKDRSLYGQWALNFISSIRISVAILGSSGVKNRNGLCAVTFDDADIKRAYIKNSERSIALLDSSKFHKCSMVESAKWEELDMVITDDGIQEEDREVLSKKTNLIVV
;
A
#
# COMPACT_ATOMS: atom_id res chain seq x y z
N MET A 1 -21.81 25.63 -2.57
CA MET A 1 -21.84 24.18 -2.83
C MET A 1 -21.34 23.47 -1.58
N SER A 2 -22.05 22.45 -1.09
CA SER A 2 -21.65 21.75 0.14
C SER A 2 -20.37 20.92 -0.10
N ALA A 3 -19.50 20.80 0.91
CA ALA A 3 -18.26 20.03 0.84
C ALA A 3 -18.46 18.58 0.35
N GLY A 4 -19.57 17.94 0.70
CA GLY A 4 -19.95 16.60 0.24
C GLY A 4 -20.18 16.49 -1.27
N SER A 5 -20.65 17.55 -1.92
CA SER A 5 -20.87 17.61 -3.38
C SER A 5 -19.54 17.62 -4.15
N VAL A 6 -18.50 18.30 -3.63
CA VAL A 6 -17.18 18.38 -4.25
C VAL A 6 -16.44 17.04 -4.14
N VAL A 7 -16.47 16.41 -2.97
CA VAL A 7 -15.84 15.11 -2.72
C VAL A 7 -16.43 14.05 -3.65
N ASN A 8 -17.77 13.98 -3.73
CA ASN A 8 -18.47 13.00 -4.57
C ASN A 8 -18.16 13.20 -6.06
N ARG A 9 -18.04 14.47 -6.51
CA ARG A 9 -17.69 14.78 -7.88
C ARG A 9 -16.26 14.37 -8.23
N ARG A 10 -15.29 14.66 -7.35
CA ARG A 10 -13.88 14.24 -7.55
C ARG A 10 -13.74 12.72 -7.54
N ASN A 11 -14.49 12.00 -6.74
CA ASN A 11 -14.52 10.54 -6.78
C ASN A 11 -15.03 10.01 -8.12
N LYS A 12 -16.06 10.63 -8.71
CA LYS A 12 -16.55 10.27 -10.05
C LYS A 12 -15.50 10.56 -11.15
N ILE A 13 -14.77 11.68 -11.05
CA ILE A 13 -13.66 11.97 -11.96
C ILE A 13 -12.58 10.88 -11.85
N LEU A 14 -12.23 10.46 -10.63
CA LEU A 14 -11.27 9.38 -10.41
C LEU A 14 -11.73 8.05 -10.99
N GLN A 15 -13.02 7.70 -10.84
CA GLN A 15 -13.59 6.49 -11.44
C GLN A 15 -13.44 6.50 -12.97
N GLN A 16 -13.73 7.63 -13.63
CA GLN A 16 -13.58 7.77 -15.08
C GLN A 16 -12.11 7.67 -15.51
N LEU A 17 -11.21 8.33 -14.76
CA LEU A 17 -9.76 8.25 -14.98
C LEU A 17 -9.23 6.83 -14.81
N SER A 18 -9.64 6.13 -13.77
CA SER A 18 -9.22 4.73 -13.51
C SER A 18 -9.72 3.76 -14.57
N ALA A 19 -10.91 4.00 -15.13
CA ALA A 19 -11.48 3.16 -16.16
C ALA A 19 -10.88 3.39 -17.55
N LYS A 20 -10.49 4.64 -17.87
CA LYS A 20 -10.11 5.06 -19.23
C LYS A 20 -8.64 5.47 -19.37
N GLY A 21 -7.90 5.62 -18.26
CA GLY A 21 -6.53 6.13 -18.21
C GLY A 21 -6.42 7.65 -18.44
N SER A 22 -7.35 8.24 -19.19
CA SER A 22 -7.43 9.67 -19.47
C SER A 22 -8.89 10.12 -19.56
N VAL A 23 -9.13 11.41 -19.30
CA VAL A 23 -10.45 12.05 -19.44
C VAL A 23 -10.32 13.40 -20.14
N ARG A 24 -11.35 13.78 -20.90
CA ARG A 24 -11.47 15.13 -21.46
C ARG A 24 -12.39 15.96 -20.57
N VAL A 25 -12.12 17.25 -20.48
CA VAL A 25 -12.96 18.19 -19.74
C VAL A 25 -14.39 18.19 -20.27
N THR A 26 -14.54 18.15 -21.60
CA THR A 26 -15.86 18.09 -22.28
C THR A 26 -16.68 16.90 -21.83
N ASP A 27 -16.08 15.70 -21.75
CA ASP A 27 -16.76 14.47 -21.37
C ASP A 27 -17.18 14.51 -19.89
N LEU A 28 -16.32 15.10 -19.04
CA LEU A 28 -16.62 15.26 -17.60
C LEU A 28 -17.72 16.28 -17.35
N VAL A 29 -17.78 17.37 -18.13
CA VAL A 29 -18.86 18.35 -18.09
C VAL A 29 -20.20 17.69 -18.39
N GLU A 30 -20.25 16.88 -19.43
CA GLU A 30 -21.47 16.16 -19.85
C GLU A 30 -21.90 15.13 -18.81
N VAL A 31 -20.97 14.26 -18.36
CA VAL A 31 -21.26 13.16 -17.42
C VAL A 31 -21.62 13.66 -16.02
N LEU A 32 -20.99 14.75 -15.57
CA LEU A 32 -21.15 15.25 -14.19
C LEU A 32 -22.14 16.42 -14.11
N ASN A 33 -22.60 16.94 -15.26
CA ASN A 33 -23.54 18.04 -15.38
C ASN A 33 -23.12 19.29 -14.58
N VAL A 34 -21.87 19.72 -14.76
CA VAL A 34 -21.28 20.92 -14.14
C VAL A 34 -20.51 21.72 -15.18
N SER A 35 -20.21 22.99 -14.89
CA SER A 35 -19.52 23.85 -15.83
C SER A 35 -18.04 23.42 -16.08
N ASP A 36 -17.51 23.74 -17.25
CA ASP A 36 -16.09 23.57 -17.62
C ASP A 36 -15.16 24.15 -16.55
N GLU A 37 -15.46 25.35 -16.07
CA GLU A 37 -14.67 26.01 -15.03
C GLU A 37 -14.64 25.18 -13.71
N THR A 38 -15.76 24.57 -13.36
CA THR A 38 -15.84 23.70 -12.15
C THR A 38 -14.96 22.46 -12.34
N ILE A 39 -15.01 21.81 -13.49
CA ILE A 39 -14.15 20.67 -13.81
C ILE A 39 -12.67 21.06 -13.77
N ARG A 40 -12.31 22.20 -14.40
CA ARG A 40 -10.90 22.67 -14.40
C ARG A 40 -10.38 22.95 -12.98
N LYS A 41 -11.20 23.55 -12.11
CA LYS A 41 -10.85 23.76 -10.70
C LYS A 41 -10.67 22.44 -9.94
N ASP A 42 -11.53 21.47 -10.20
CA ASP A 42 -11.39 20.15 -9.56
C ASP A 42 -10.14 19.43 -10.06
N LEU A 43 -9.89 19.43 -11.37
CA LEU A 43 -8.67 18.83 -11.95
C LEU A 43 -7.42 19.53 -11.42
N GLN A 44 -7.43 20.86 -11.29
CA GLN A 44 -6.30 21.60 -10.72
C GLN A 44 -6.04 21.21 -9.26
N ALA A 45 -7.07 21.18 -8.43
CA ALA A 45 -6.92 20.78 -7.03
C ALA A 45 -6.52 19.30 -6.87
N MET A 46 -6.85 18.44 -7.84
CA MET A 46 -6.41 17.05 -7.88
C MET A 46 -4.95 16.94 -8.37
N GLU A 47 -4.53 17.78 -9.31
CA GLU A 47 -3.13 17.87 -9.75
C GLU A 47 -2.21 18.38 -8.64
N GLU A 48 -2.61 19.43 -7.91
CA GLU A 48 -1.88 19.95 -6.74
C GLU A 48 -1.69 18.90 -5.65
N ARG A 49 -2.61 17.94 -5.57
CA ARG A 49 -2.52 16.77 -4.68
C ARG A 49 -1.77 15.59 -5.33
N GLY A 50 -1.25 15.78 -6.53
CA GLY A 50 -0.52 14.76 -7.27
C GLY A 50 -1.36 13.58 -7.76
N ILE A 51 -2.68 13.69 -7.80
CA ILE A 51 -3.60 12.60 -8.16
C ILE A 51 -3.65 12.37 -9.67
N LEU A 52 -3.45 13.42 -10.47
CA LEU A 52 -3.49 13.41 -11.92
C LEU A 52 -2.52 14.45 -12.50
N ARG A 53 -2.24 14.36 -13.78
CA ARG A 53 -1.57 15.39 -14.56
C ARG A 53 -2.56 15.98 -15.56
N ARG A 54 -2.67 17.31 -15.57
CA ARG A 54 -3.49 17.99 -16.56
C ARG A 54 -2.76 18.05 -17.89
N GLU A 55 -3.52 17.86 -18.95
CA GLU A 55 -3.09 18.00 -20.33
C GLU A 55 -4.00 18.97 -21.08
N HIS A 56 -3.65 19.30 -22.34
CA HIS A 56 -4.50 20.18 -23.14
C HIS A 56 -5.91 19.60 -23.31
N GLY A 57 -6.88 20.25 -22.64
CA GLY A 57 -8.29 19.87 -22.71
C GLY A 57 -8.70 18.68 -21.87
N GLY A 58 -7.84 18.16 -20.96
CA GLY A 58 -8.17 17.00 -20.15
C GLY A 58 -7.21 16.74 -18.99
N ALA A 59 -7.23 15.52 -18.53
CA ALA A 59 -6.28 15.00 -17.55
C ALA A 59 -5.99 13.52 -17.81
N THR A 60 -4.77 13.12 -17.52
CA THR A 60 -4.34 11.73 -17.44
C THR A 60 -4.07 11.38 -15.97
N LEU A 61 -4.29 10.12 -15.59
CA LEU A 61 -3.69 9.68 -14.35
C LEU A 61 -2.18 9.93 -14.48
N THR A 62 -1.61 10.67 -13.55
CA THR A 62 -0.18 10.60 -13.36
C THR A 62 0.16 9.12 -13.21
N SER A 63 1.34 8.71 -13.61
CA SER A 63 1.86 7.33 -13.45
C SER A 63 1.80 6.79 -12.00
N TYR A 64 1.07 7.47 -11.13
CA TYR A 64 0.72 7.08 -9.76
C TYR A 64 -0.08 5.78 -9.67
N ASN A 65 -0.74 5.36 -10.76
CA ASN A 65 -1.56 4.14 -10.80
C ASN A 65 -0.95 3.01 -11.62
N GLU A 66 0.25 3.15 -12.11
CA GLU A 66 0.97 1.99 -12.54
C GLU A 66 1.66 1.37 -11.34
N GLU A 67 1.02 0.36 -10.78
CA GLU A 67 1.71 -0.55 -9.91
C GLU A 67 2.90 -1.10 -10.70
N GLU A 68 4.10 -0.70 -10.28
CA GLU A 68 5.33 -1.21 -10.87
C GLU A 68 5.35 -2.72 -10.66
N ASP A 69 5.74 -3.46 -11.68
CA ASP A 69 5.92 -4.90 -11.61
C ASP A 69 6.72 -5.27 -10.34
N VAL A 70 6.22 -6.22 -9.54
CA VAL A 70 6.90 -6.67 -8.32
C VAL A 70 8.33 -7.14 -8.63
N GLY A 71 8.54 -7.78 -9.80
CA GLY A 71 9.87 -8.18 -10.25
C GLY A 71 10.82 -6.99 -10.34
N ARG A 72 10.38 -5.87 -10.93
CA ARG A 72 11.18 -4.65 -11.01
C ARG A 72 11.39 -4.04 -9.63
N ARG A 73 10.34 -3.90 -8.82
CA ARG A 73 10.45 -3.36 -7.45
C ARG A 73 11.36 -4.20 -6.56
N SER A 74 11.45 -5.51 -6.78
CA SER A 74 12.32 -6.40 -6.00
C SER A 74 13.80 -6.21 -6.30
N THR A 75 14.15 -5.70 -7.49
CA THR A 75 15.55 -5.42 -7.89
C THR A 75 16.00 -4.00 -7.54
N GLU A 76 15.07 -3.07 -7.29
CA GLU A 76 15.40 -1.70 -6.88
C GLU A 76 15.64 -1.62 -5.37
N ASN A 77 16.67 -0.88 -4.94
CA ASN A 77 17.03 -0.64 -3.53
C ASN A 77 17.18 -1.92 -2.69
N THR A 78 17.69 -2.99 -3.28
CA THR A 78 17.74 -4.32 -2.64
C THR A 78 18.54 -4.33 -1.34
N GLU A 79 19.65 -3.61 -1.27
CA GLU A 79 20.49 -3.50 -0.05
C GLU A 79 19.73 -2.79 1.07
N VAL A 80 19.07 -1.68 0.74
CA VAL A 80 18.25 -0.90 1.68
C VAL A 80 17.10 -1.76 2.21
N LYS A 81 16.35 -2.42 1.35
CA LYS A 81 15.26 -3.32 1.75
C LYS A 81 15.75 -4.47 2.61
N SER A 82 16.93 -5.00 2.32
CA SER A 82 17.54 -6.05 3.14
C SER A 82 17.92 -5.54 4.54
N ARG A 83 18.43 -4.31 4.68
CA ARG A 83 18.68 -3.68 5.99
C ARG A 83 17.39 -3.54 6.79
N ILE A 84 16.36 -2.95 6.16
CA ILE A 84 15.03 -2.78 6.77
C ILE A 84 14.45 -4.15 7.20
N ALA A 85 14.52 -5.15 6.34
CA ALA A 85 14.01 -6.49 6.63
C ALA A 85 14.77 -7.18 7.78
N LYS A 86 16.09 -7.06 7.83
CA LYS A 86 16.91 -7.58 8.92
C LYS A 86 16.59 -6.91 10.25
N GLU A 87 16.36 -5.61 10.24
CA GLU A 87 15.92 -4.89 11.43
C GLU A 87 14.55 -5.39 11.89
N ALA A 88 13.58 -5.47 10.96
CA ALA A 88 12.22 -5.95 11.24
C ALA A 88 12.21 -7.35 11.88
N LEU A 89 13.15 -8.21 11.49
CA LEU A 89 13.26 -9.57 12.03
C LEU A 89 13.51 -9.59 13.54
N LYS A 90 14.10 -8.55 14.12
CA LYS A 90 14.36 -8.43 15.57
C LYS A 90 13.08 -8.20 16.37
N TYR A 91 12.03 -7.68 15.72
CA TYR A 91 10.74 -7.38 16.33
C TYR A 91 9.71 -8.50 16.15
N ILE A 92 10.09 -9.60 15.49
CA ILE A 92 9.28 -10.80 15.33
C ILE A 92 9.84 -11.86 16.26
N PRO A 93 9.13 -12.23 17.34
CA PRO A 93 9.60 -13.22 18.31
C PRO A 93 10.07 -14.52 17.63
N ALA A 94 11.08 -15.14 18.19
CA ALA A 94 11.57 -16.44 17.76
C ALA A 94 11.22 -17.47 18.84
N GLY A 95 10.94 -18.72 18.40
CA GLY A 95 10.69 -19.84 19.33
C GLY A 95 9.23 -20.04 19.72
N GLU A 96 8.32 -19.18 19.27
CA GLU A 96 6.88 -19.35 19.46
C GLU A 96 6.16 -19.44 18.10
N PRO A 97 5.12 -20.27 17.97
CA PRO A 97 4.26 -20.28 16.79
C PRO A 97 3.52 -18.93 16.66
N LEU A 98 3.68 -18.25 15.55
CA LEU A 98 3.01 -16.99 15.27
C LEU A 98 2.18 -17.10 14.00
N VAL A 99 1.10 -16.34 13.95
CA VAL A 99 0.34 -16.06 12.73
C VAL A 99 0.86 -14.75 12.14
N ILE A 100 1.58 -14.84 11.03
CA ILE A 100 2.23 -13.67 10.40
C ILE A 100 1.56 -13.39 9.07
N ALA A 101 1.00 -12.20 8.93
CA ALA A 101 0.43 -11.74 7.68
C ALA A 101 1.44 -10.91 6.88
N PHE A 102 1.59 -11.20 5.59
CA PHE A 102 2.44 -10.47 4.67
C PHE A 102 1.63 -9.79 3.57
N ASP A 103 1.84 -8.51 3.46
CA ASP A 103 1.39 -7.70 2.33
C ASP A 103 2.20 -7.99 1.05
N ALA A 104 1.63 -7.70 -0.11
CA ALA A 104 2.25 -7.88 -1.43
C ALA A 104 3.29 -6.80 -1.78
N GLY A 105 4.22 -6.53 -0.87
CA GLY A 105 5.28 -5.54 -1.01
C GLY A 105 6.66 -6.15 -1.23
N SER A 106 7.53 -5.50 -2.01
CA SER A 106 8.90 -5.99 -2.24
C SER A 106 9.76 -5.98 -0.97
N THR A 107 9.55 -5.03 -0.03
CA THR A 107 10.26 -5.02 1.27
C THR A 107 9.70 -6.11 2.20
N SER A 108 8.38 -6.35 2.19
CA SER A 108 7.74 -7.47 2.88
C SER A 108 8.27 -8.81 2.37
N TYR A 109 8.45 -8.94 1.05
CA TYR A 109 9.07 -10.12 0.42
C TYR A 109 10.51 -10.34 0.93
N CYS A 110 11.33 -9.28 1.06
CA CYS A 110 12.68 -9.42 1.62
C CYS A 110 12.66 -9.96 3.06
N LEU A 111 11.72 -9.51 3.89
CA LEU A 111 11.56 -10.05 5.25
C LEU A 111 11.09 -11.50 5.23
N ALA A 112 10.16 -11.84 4.35
CA ALA A 112 9.67 -13.21 4.18
C ALA A 112 10.81 -14.19 3.82
N GLN A 113 11.79 -13.79 3.00
CA GLN A 113 12.97 -14.59 2.68
C GLN A 113 13.78 -14.97 3.94
N PHE A 114 13.95 -14.06 4.90
CA PHE A 114 14.61 -14.37 6.17
C PHE A 114 13.76 -15.25 7.07
N LEU A 115 12.45 -15.01 7.13
CA LEU A 115 11.53 -15.77 7.95
C LEU A 115 11.26 -17.19 7.41
N ALA A 116 11.41 -17.42 6.11
CA ALA A 116 11.29 -18.75 5.51
C ALA A 116 12.36 -19.75 6.03
N GLN A 117 13.41 -19.25 6.68
CA GLN A 117 14.39 -20.12 7.35
C GLN A 117 13.92 -20.60 8.73
N ARG A 118 12.90 -19.97 9.31
CA ARG A 118 12.27 -20.40 10.57
C ARG A 118 11.20 -21.47 10.30
N SER A 119 10.84 -22.21 11.32
CA SER A 119 9.78 -23.25 11.27
C SER A 119 8.69 -22.99 12.30
N GLY A 120 7.52 -23.63 12.09
CA GLY A 120 6.41 -23.60 13.05
C GLY A 120 5.58 -22.32 13.00
N GLN A 121 5.67 -21.54 11.91
CA GLN A 121 4.87 -20.33 11.72
C GLN A 121 3.65 -20.60 10.83
N THR A 122 2.58 -19.86 11.07
CA THR A 122 1.44 -19.78 10.15
C THR A 122 1.57 -18.51 9.35
N ILE A 123 1.72 -18.64 8.04
CA ILE A 123 1.90 -17.53 7.11
C ILE A 123 0.59 -17.25 6.38
N ILE A 124 0.17 -16.00 6.38
CA ILE A 124 -1.01 -15.54 5.66
C ILE A 124 -0.58 -14.46 4.68
N THR A 125 -0.90 -14.62 3.42
CA THR A 125 -0.51 -13.64 2.41
C THR A 125 -1.46 -13.59 1.23
N SER A 126 -1.62 -12.40 0.65
CA SER A 126 -2.22 -12.23 -0.68
C SER A 126 -1.21 -12.37 -1.81
N SER A 127 0.08 -12.43 -1.52
CA SER A 127 1.19 -12.45 -2.48
C SER A 127 1.58 -13.87 -2.85
N ILE A 128 1.44 -14.23 -4.12
CA ILE A 128 1.95 -15.50 -4.64
C ILE A 128 3.47 -15.62 -4.43
N PRO A 129 4.30 -14.60 -4.77
CA PRO A 129 5.74 -14.68 -4.52
C PRO A 129 6.11 -14.92 -3.05
N VAL A 130 5.39 -14.33 -2.11
CA VAL A 130 5.64 -14.58 -0.68
C VAL A 130 5.27 -16.02 -0.32
N ALA A 131 4.11 -16.52 -0.76
CA ALA A 131 3.69 -17.88 -0.48
C ALA A 131 4.69 -18.93 -1.03
N GLU A 132 5.26 -18.70 -2.20
CA GLU A 132 6.26 -19.56 -2.83
C GLU A 132 7.56 -19.70 -2.03
N LEU A 133 7.89 -18.71 -1.15
CA LEU A 133 9.09 -18.78 -0.30
C LEU A 133 8.97 -19.81 0.82
N PHE A 134 7.77 -20.05 1.30
CA PHE A 134 7.50 -20.95 2.42
C PHE A 134 7.12 -22.36 1.96
N ASN A 135 7.70 -22.81 0.84
CA ASN A 135 7.50 -24.15 0.33
C ASN A 135 8.12 -25.21 1.30
N GLY A 136 7.41 -26.31 1.49
CA GLY A 136 7.80 -27.41 2.37
C GLY A 136 7.03 -27.45 3.70
N ASP A 137 7.20 -28.55 4.43
CA ASP A 137 6.38 -28.88 5.62
C ASP A 137 6.80 -28.13 6.92
N LYS A 138 7.58 -27.05 6.81
CA LYS A 138 8.08 -26.33 7.99
C LYS A 138 7.11 -25.29 8.53
N ASN A 139 6.24 -24.76 7.69
CA ASN A 139 5.32 -23.68 8.01
C ASN A 139 3.96 -23.91 7.33
N ASP A 140 2.89 -23.53 7.99
CA ASP A 140 1.56 -23.54 7.40
C ASP A 140 1.35 -22.28 6.56
N VAL A 141 1.01 -22.40 5.28
CA VAL A 141 0.85 -21.27 4.37
C VAL A 141 -0.57 -21.16 3.87
N TYR A 142 -1.21 -20.05 4.15
CA TYR A 142 -2.53 -19.69 3.64
C TYR A 142 -2.38 -18.57 2.61
N LEU A 143 -2.46 -18.93 1.34
CA LEU A 143 -2.58 -17.96 0.27
C LEU A 143 -4.05 -17.51 0.18
N LEU A 144 -4.30 -16.22 0.33
CA LEU A 144 -5.65 -15.66 0.26
C LEU A 144 -6.26 -15.91 -1.12
N GLY A 145 -7.52 -16.31 -1.14
CA GLY A 145 -8.27 -16.48 -2.38
C GLY A 145 -8.82 -15.16 -2.91
N GLY A 146 -9.19 -15.15 -4.19
CA GLY A 146 -9.83 -14.00 -4.81
C GLY A 146 -9.41 -13.76 -6.26
N LYS A 147 -9.54 -12.51 -6.71
CA LYS A 147 -9.14 -12.09 -8.05
C LYS A 147 -7.64 -11.87 -8.12
N LEU A 148 -6.99 -12.50 -9.09
CA LEU A 148 -5.55 -12.34 -9.32
C LEU A 148 -5.26 -11.03 -10.06
N ARG A 149 -4.37 -10.23 -9.48
CA ARG A 149 -3.73 -9.09 -10.14
C ARG A 149 -2.37 -9.53 -10.68
N GLN A 150 -2.23 -9.52 -12.00
CA GLN A 150 -1.06 -10.06 -12.67
C GLN A 150 0.23 -9.28 -12.41
N LYS A 151 0.15 -7.94 -12.31
CA LYS A 151 1.32 -7.05 -12.18
C LYS A 151 2.17 -7.35 -10.94
N ASP A 152 1.54 -7.58 -9.81
CA ASP A 152 2.21 -7.85 -8.54
C ASP A 152 2.00 -9.29 -8.05
N ARG A 153 1.30 -10.11 -8.85
CA ARG A 153 0.99 -11.50 -8.52
C ARG A 153 0.32 -11.62 -7.15
N SER A 154 -0.66 -10.75 -6.87
CA SER A 154 -1.42 -10.74 -5.63
C SER A 154 -2.90 -11.06 -5.84
N LEU A 155 -3.54 -11.55 -4.79
CA LEU A 155 -4.95 -11.91 -4.74
C LEU A 155 -5.72 -10.94 -3.85
N TYR A 156 -6.92 -10.53 -4.27
CA TYR A 156 -7.73 -9.58 -3.54
C TYR A 156 -9.23 -9.79 -3.77
N GLY A 157 -10.05 -9.04 -3.06
CA GLY A 157 -11.51 -9.06 -3.14
C GLY A 157 -12.17 -9.64 -1.90
N GLN A 158 -13.49 -9.77 -1.96
CA GLN A 158 -14.32 -10.10 -0.80
C GLN A 158 -13.95 -11.42 -0.11
N TRP A 159 -13.50 -12.43 -0.86
CA TRP A 159 -13.09 -13.71 -0.27
C TRP A 159 -11.85 -13.55 0.62
N ALA A 160 -10.86 -12.77 0.17
CA ALA A 160 -9.69 -12.45 0.97
C ALA A 160 -10.09 -11.69 2.24
N LEU A 161 -10.94 -10.66 2.12
CA LEU A 161 -11.41 -9.86 3.27
C LEU A 161 -12.20 -10.69 4.28
N ASN A 162 -13.09 -11.57 3.81
CA ASN A 162 -13.86 -12.46 4.68
C ASN A 162 -12.94 -13.42 5.46
N PHE A 163 -11.92 -13.98 4.79
CA PHE A 163 -10.94 -14.84 5.45
C PHE A 163 -10.18 -14.06 6.54
N ILE A 164 -9.61 -12.89 6.21
CA ILE A 164 -8.86 -12.07 7.16
C ILE A 164 -9.73 -11.70 8.37
N SER A 165 -10.99 -11.39 8.15
CA SER A 165 -11.91 -11.01 9.25
C SER A 165 -12.23 -12.14 10.23
N SER A 166 -11.99 -13.39 9.84
CA SER A 166 -12.27 -14.58 10.65
C SER A 166 -11.08 -15.10 11.46
N ILE A 167 -9.92 -14.47 11.32
CA ILE A 167 -8.67 -14.92 11.96
C ILE A 167 -8.09 -13.83 12.86
N ARG A 168 -7.21 -14.24 13.77
CA ARG A 168 -6.37 -13.35 14.57
C ARG A 168 -4.93 -13.47 14.10
N ILE A 169 -4.30 -12.34 13.83
CA ILE A 169 -2.94 -12.23 13.31
C ILE A 169 -2.04 -11.75 14.46
N SER A 170 -0.92 -12.42 14.71
CA SER A 170 0.07 -11.96 15.69
C SER A 170 0.82 -10.72 15.19
N VAL A 171 1.26 -10.75 13.94
CA VAL A 171 2.01 -9.64 13.34
C VAL A 171 1.61 -9.45 11.87
N ALA A 172 1.19 -8.25 11.51
CA ALA A 172 1.00 -7.85 10.11
C ALA A 172 2.21 -7.07 9.60
N ILE A 173 2.78 -7.51 8.49
CA ILE A 173 3.89 -6.89 7.79
C ILE A 173 3.35 -6.17 6.55
N LEU A 174 3.51 -4.87 6.54
CA LEU A 174 2.86 -3.98 5.57
C LEU A 174 3.89 -3.18 4.78
N GLY A 175 3.57 -2.89 3.53
CA GLY A 175 4.31 -1.95 2.69
C GLY A 175 3.46 -0.76 2.28
N SER A 176 4.06 0.16 1.53
CA SER A 176 3.35 1.26 0.90
C SER A 176 3.84 1.47 -0.53
N SER A 177 2.95 1.91 -1.39
CA SER A 177 3.30 2.28 -2.76
C SER A 177 3.97 3.66 -2.83
N GLY A 178 3.65 4.55 -1.87
CA GLY A 178 4.22 5.88 -1.72
C GLY A 178 3.42 6.71 -0.72
N VAL A 179 4.09 7.58 0.02
CA VAL A 179 3.48 8.31 1.16
C VAL A 179 3.68 9.83 1.10
N LYS A 180 4.21 10.35 -0.02
CA LYS A 180 4.44 11.80 -0.20
C LYS A 180 3.15 12.59 0.03
N ASN A 181 3.21 13.59 0.90
CA ASN A 181 2.07 14.43 1.29
C ASN A 181 0.87 13.63 1.83
N ARG A 182 1.12 12.51 2.50
CA ARG A 182 0.12 11.64 3.13
C ARG A 182 0.40 11.47 4.61
N ASN A 183 -0.64 11.12 5.32
CA ASN A 183 -0.58 10.97 6.77
C ASN A 183 -0.58 9.50 7.22
N GLY A 184 -0.09 8.62 6.34
CA GLY A 184 -0.10 7.19 6.59
C GLY A 184 0.28 6.35 5.37
N LEU A 185 0.10 5.04 5.50
CA LEU A 185 0.33 4.10 4.42
C LEU A 185 -0.65 4.31 3.28
N CYS A 186 -0.15 4.14 2.07
CA CYS A 186 -0.97 4.26 0.87
C CYS A 186 -0.81 3.08 -0.07
N ALA A 187 -1.85 2.86 -0.85
CA ALA A 187 -1.98 1.83 -1.85
C ALA A 187 -2.33 2.42 -3.21
N VAL A 188 -2.03 1.71 -4.28
CA VAL A 188 -2.38 2.12 -5.65
C VAL A 188 -3.87 1.93 -5.92
N THR A 189 -4.49 0.91 -5.33
CA THR A 189 -5.91 0.56 -5.55
C THR A 189 -6.68 0.48 -4.23
N PHE A 190 -8.01 0.59 -4.32
CA PHE A 190 -8.90 0.39 -3.18
C PHE A 190 -8.82 -1.04 -2.64
N ASP A 191 -8.77 -2.03 -3.53
CA ASP A 191 -8.67 -3.44 -3.14
C ASP A 191 -7.41 -3.71 -2.29
N ASP A 192 -6.27 -3.13 -2.67
CA ASP A 192 -5.02 -3.24 -1.91
C ASP A 192 -5.12 -2.50 -0.56
N ALA A 193 -5.72 -1.30 -0.56
CA ALA A 193 -5.97 -0.57 0.68
C ALA A 193 -6.88 -1.33 1.65
N ASP A 194 -7.90 -2.02 1.13
CA ASP A 194 -8.83 -2.80 1.95
C ASP A 194 -8.15 -4.03 2.58
N ILE A 195 -7.26 -4.70 1.87
CA ILE A 195 -6.44 -5.79 2.43
C ILE A 195 -5.54 -5.27 3.57
N LYS A 196 -4.86 -4.13 3.37
CA LYS A 196 -4.02 -3.52 4.41
C LYS A 196 -4.83 -3.16 5.66
N ARG A 197 -6.00 -2.52 5.48
CA ARG A 197 -6.91 -2.20 6.59
C ARG A 197 -7.37 -3.44 7.34
N ALA A 198 -7.71 -4.50 6.59
CA ALA A 198 -8.14 -5.75 7.17
C ALA A 198 -7.02 -6.42 7.98
N TYR A 199 -5.78 -6.41 7.49
CA TYR A 199 -4.63 -6.92 8.23
C TYR A 199 -4.40 -6.14 9.52
N ILE A 200 -4.35 -4.80 9.47
CA ILE A 200 -4.14 -3.95 10.66
C ILE A 200 -5.23 -4.22 11.71
N LYS A 201 -6.50 -4.20 11.27
CA LYS A 201 -7.64 -4.38 12.17
C LYS A 201 -7.64 -5.74 12.90
N ASN A 202 -7.13 -6.79 12.27
CA ASN A 202 -7.16 -8.15 12.80
C ASN A 202 -5.81 -8.62 13.36
N SER A 203 -4.81 -7.72 13.44
CA SER A 203 -3.50 -8.03 14.01
C SER A 203 -3.30 -7.47 15.41
N GLU A 204 -2.49 -8.15 16.20
CA GLU A 204 -2.03 -7.68 17.51
C GLU A 204 -0.94 -6.61 17.36
N ARG A 205 -0.16 -6.71 16.30
CA ARG A 205 0.90 -5.77 15.95
C ARG A 205 0.96 -5.56 14.45
N SER A 206 1.18 -4.31 14.05
CA SER A 206 1.31 -3.88 12.66
C SER A 206 2.65 -3.18 12.46
N ILE A 207 3.48 -3.73 11.58
CA ILE A 207 4.82 -3.21 11.26
C ILE A 207 4.84 -2.81 9.79
N ALA A 208 5.09 -1.54 9.52
CA ALA A 208 5.26 -1.04 8.17
C ALA A 208 6.74 -0.96 7.79
N LEU A 209 7.07 -1.48 6.60
CA LEU A 209 8.41 -1.50 6.04
C LEU A 209 8.46 -0.61 4.80
N LEU A 210 9.19 0.49 4.87
CA LEU A 210 9.23 1.52 3.83
C LEU A 210 10.70 1.88 3.54
N ASP A 211 11.14 1.76 2.31
CA ASP A 211 12.38 2.43 1.93
C ASP A 211 12.13 3.94 1.71
N SER A 212 13.16 4.76 1.94
CA SER A 212 13.06 6.24 1.91
C SER A 212 12.53 6.79 0.59
N SER A 213 12.66 6.06 -0.52
CA SER A 213 12.11 6.48 -1.81
C SER A 213 10.58 6.63 -1.78
N LYS A 214 9.89 5.96 -0.83
CA LYS A 214 8.43 6.02 -0.69
C LYS A 214 7.93 7.38 -0.22
N PHE A 215 8.75 8.13 0.50
CA PHE A 215 8.42 9.49 0.94
C PHE A 215 8.42 10.51 -0.22
N HIS A 216 9.03 10.16 -1.34
CA HIS A 216 9.03 10.98 -2.56
C HIS A 216 7.99 10.56 -3.60
N LYS A 217 7.33 9.42 -3.38
CA LYS A 217 6.29 8.88 -4.28
C LYS A 217 4.90 9.14 -3.69
N CYS A 218 3.97 9.59 -4.52
CA CYS A 218 2.55 9.66 -4.14
C CYS A 218 1.84 8.34 -4.45
N SER A 219 0.77 8.05 -3.73
CA SER A 219 -0.12 6.94 -4.05
C SER A 219 -1.59 7.34 -3.86
N MET A 220 -2.51 6.63 -4.50
CA MET A 220 -3.88 7.08 -4.66
C MET A 220 -4.68 6.99 -3.36
N VAL A 221 -4.64 5.86 -2.69
CA VAL A 221 -5.55 5.53 -1.60
C VAL A 221 -4.78 5.45 -0.28
N GLU A 222 -5.13 6.30 0.70
CA GLU A 222 -4.63 6.14 2.06
C GLU A 222 -5.31 4.92 2.70
N SER A 223 -4.50 3.96 3.11
CA SER A 223 -4.96 2.69 3.68
C SER A 223 -4.95 2.66 5.20
N ALA A 224 -4.05 3.41 5.84
CA ALA A 224 -3.99 3.55 7.29
C ALA A 224 -3.27 4.84 7.66
N LYS A 225 -3.60 5.45 8.78
CA LYS A 225 -2.85 6.56 9.36
C LYS A 225 -1.61 6.04 10.08
N TRP A 226 -0.62 6.92 10.31
CA TRP A 226 0.58 6.53 11.05
C TRP A 226 0.27 6.08 12.47
N GLU A 227 -0.73 6.68 13.10
CA GLU A 227 -1.17 6.38 14.47
C GLU A 227 -1.87 5.02 14.61
N GLU A 228 -2.25 4.40 13.50
CA GLU A 228 -2.85 3.06 13.45
C GLU A 228 -1.78 1.96 13.35
N LEU A 229 -0.50 2.34 13.26
CA LEU A 229 0.63 1.42 13.14
C LEU A 229 1.43 1.38 14.44
N ASP A 230 1.80 0.18 14.88
CA ASP A 230 2.67 0.02 16.05
C ASP A 230 4.12 0.39 15.76
N MET A 231 4.55 0.24 14.52
CA MET A 231 5.93 0.51 14.13
C MET A 231 6.06 0.83 12.64
N VAL A 232 6.98 1.74 12.33
CA VAL A 232 7.48 1.99 10.98
C VAL A 232 8.99 1.81 10.98
N ILE A 233 9.51 1.01 10.05
CA ILE A 233 10.94 0.81 9.86
C ILE A 233 11.33 1.36 8.47
N THR A 234 12.28 2.25 8.43
CA THR A 234 12.80 2.88 7.21
C THR A 234 14.32 3.00 7.25
N ASP A 235 14.92 3.40 6.15
CA ASP A 235 16.35 3.67 6.06
C ASP A 235 16.71 5.14 6.33
N ASP A 236 18.00 5.39 6.52
CA ASP A 236 18.58 6.70 6.82
C ASP A 236 18.46 7.75 5.70
N GLY A 237 17.95 7.36 4.52
CA GLY A 237 17.58 8.30 3.45
C GLY A 237 16.29 9.08 3.69
N ILE A 238 15.57 8.85 4.79
CA ILE A 238 14.37 9.63 5.16
C ILE A 238 14.76 11.09 5.47
N GLN A 239 13.97 12.05 4.97
CA GLN A 239 14.17 13.47 5.27
C GLN A 239 13.77 13.79 6.71
N GLU A 240 14.44 14.79 7.32
CA GLU A 240 14.22 15.14 8.72
C GLU A 240 12.77 15.56 9.00
N GLU A 241 12.13 16.25 8.07
CA GLU A 241 10.72 16.67 8.19
C GLU A 241 9.77 15.46 8.31
N ASP A 242 9.96 14.44 7.46
CA ASP A 242 9.17 13.19 7.51
C ASP A 242 9.49 12.40 8.78
N ARG A 243 10.75 12.36 9.19
CA ARG A 243 11.20 11.71 10.42
C ARG A 243 10.57 12.31 11.66
N GLU A 244 10.54 13.65 11.74
CA GLU A 244 9.87 14.34 12.85
C GLU A 244 8.36 14.06 12.91
N VAL A 245 7.71 14.01 11.76
CA VAL A 245 6.27 13.69 11.68
C VAL A 245 6.00 12.27 12.14
N LEU A 246 6.77 11.29 11.65
CA LEU A 246 6.55 9.88 12.00
C LEU A 246 6.86 9.61 13.47
N SER A 247 7.97 10.13 14.01
CA SER A 247 8.38 9.86 15.40
C SER A 247 7.39 10.38 16.44
N LYS A 248 6.54 11.36 16.07
CA LYS A 248 5.45 11.85 16.93
C LYS A 248 4.18 10.99 16.89
N LYS A 249 4.06 10.10 15.88
CA LYS A 249 2.81 9.41 15.56
C LYS A 249 2.89 7.90 15.70
N THR A 250 4.08 7.33 15.57
CA THR A 250 4.30 5.89 15.66
C THR A 250 5.73 5.61 16.16
N ASN A 251 6.01 4.37 16.53
CA ASN A 251 7.38 3.96 16.85
C ASN A 251 8.20 3.87 15.55
N LEU A 252 9.05 4.86 15.31
CA LEU A 252 9.90 4.94 14.13
C LEU A 252 11.28 4.34 14.41
N ILE A 253 11.70 3.40 13.57
CA ILE A 253 13.06 2.83 13.55
C ILE A 253 13.73 3.22 12.23
N VAL A 254 14.92 3.78 12.32
CA VAL A 254 15.74 4.17 11.16
C VAL A 254 17.02 3.33 11.15
N VAL A 255 17.33 2.70 9.99
CA VAL A 255 18.47 1.78 9.80
C VAL A 255 19.42 2.20 8.71
#